data_115399db9cea483d92b550f9133ee1f6
#
_entry.id   115399db9cea483d92b550f9133ee1f6
#
_cell.length_a   1.000
_cell.length_b   1.000
_cell.length_c   1.000
_cell.angle_alpha   90.00
_cell.angle_beta   90.00
_cell.angle_gamma   90.00
#
_symmetry.space_group_name_H-M   'P 1'
#
loop_
_entity.id
_entity.type
_entity.pdbx_description
1 polymer ?
#
loop_
_entity_poly.entity_id
_entity_poly.type
_entity_poly.pdbx_seq_one_letter_code
_entity_poly.pdbx_strand_id
1 'polypeptide(L)'
;MTIADQYTAERERLELNRALDWSTYSRTYKAAGETLQPLTVQAWFDLLAVKSPILAGAGLTVESIVDYIWRCSNRHTSNLLLKEWRLWWIHSRVNKCLDTEAGAADLMSVLNRHIGDAFDEYPEQVQGGNISNRTTMPHASGEAYFVDELAHRYGVSPDLVLTWSLRKAFQLQKAARTVTNPEYKALEPRSLLNIKSDFLRQQNAIK
;
A
#
# COMPACT_ATOMS: atom_id res chain seq x y z
N MET A 1 -32.56 1.28 14.86
CA MET A 1 -31.10 1.26 15.13
C MET A 1 -30.69 2.65 15.53
N THR A 2 -30.21 2.83 16.74
CA THR A 2 -29.79 4.15 17.23
C THR A 2 -28.43 4.53 16.60
N ILE A 3 -28.07 5.83 16.67
CA ILE A 3 -26.75 6.28 16.19
C ILE A 3 -25.61 5.62 16.99
N ALA A 4 -25.86 5.36 18.29
CA ALA A 4 -24.92 4.62 19.13
C ALA A 4 -24.71 3.18 18.63
N ASP A 5 -25.77 2.50 18.21
CA ASP A 5 -25.68 1.16 17.64
C ASP A 5 -24.92 1.19 16.31
N GLN A 6 -25.13 2.19 15.47
CA GLN A 6 -24.42 2.36 14.20
C GLN A 6 -22.92 2.60 14.43
N TYR A 7 -22.56 3.45 15.40
CA TYR A 7 -21.17 3.71 15.75
C TYR A 7 -20.48 2.44 16.27
N THR A 8 -21.15 1.71 17.16
CA THR A 8 -20.62 0.46 17.72
C THR A 8 -20.40 -0.59 16.62
N ALA A 9 -21.40 -0.81 15.76
CA ALA A 9 -21.31 -1.76 14.66
C ALA A 9 -20.19 -1.40 13.66
N GLU A 10 -20.04 -0.11 13.32
CA GLU A 10 -18.99 0.34 12.43
C GLU A 10 -17.60 0.18 13.07
N ARG A 11 -17.48 0.46 14.38
CA ARG A 11 -16.24 0.23 15.12
C ARG A 11 -15.84 -1.25 15.14
N GLU A 12 -16.77 -2.14 15.46
CA GLU A 12 -16.52 -3.59 15.44
C GLU A 12 -16.12 -4.07 14.04
N ARG A 13 -16.78 -3.57 12.99
CA ARG A 13 -16.42 -3.86 11.60
C ARG A 13 -14.99 -3.42 11.28
N LEU A 14 -14.58 -2.26 11.75
CA LEU A 14 -13.23 -1.74 11.54
C LEU A 14 -12.18 -2.51 12.33
N GLU A 15 -12.49 -2.93 13.56
CA GLU A 15 -11.60 -3.78 14.36
C GLU A 15 -11.44 -5.16 13.72
N LEU A 16 -12.52 -5.75 13.19
CA LEU A 16 -12.45 -6.99 12.44
C LEU A 16 -11.62 -6.84 11.16
N ASN A 17 -11.80 -5.75 10.41
CA ASN A 17 -11.00 -5.47 9.22
C ASN A 17 -9.52 -5.28 9.55
N ARG A 18 -9.18 -4.62 10.66
CA ARG A 18 -7.79 -4.51 11.13
C ARG A 18 -7.17 -5.88 11.41
N ALA A 19 -7.91 -6.78 12.06
CA ALA A 19 -7.44 -8.14 12.29
C ALA A 19 -7.24 -8.91 10.99
N LEU A 20 -8.15 -8.75 10.02
CA LEU A 20 -8.04 -9.32 8.68
C LEU A 20 -6.90 -8.70 7.87
N ASP A 21 -6.60 -7.43 8.08
CA ASP A 21 -5.53 -6.70 7.40
C ASP A 21 -4.16 -7.33 7.67
N TRP A 22 -3.91 -7.83 8.88
CA TRP A 22 -2.70 -8.58 9.17
C TRP A 22 -2.57 -9.86 8.34
N SER A 23 -3.69 -10.48 7.97
CA SER A 23 -3.71 -11.67 7.12
C SER A 23 -3.51 -11.35 5.64
N THR A 24 -3.66 -10.09 5.21
CA THR A 24 -3.58 -9.70 3.80
C THR A 24 -2.16 -9.41 3.29
N TYR A 25 -1.13 -9.44 4.15
CA TYR A 25 0.27 -9.27 3.71
C TYR A 25 0.72 -10.25 2.64
N SER A 26 0.10 -11.42 2.62
CA SER A 26 0.42 -12.50 1.72
C SER A 26 -0.58 -12.67 0.59
N ARG A 27 -1.59 -11.76 0.47
CA ARG A 27 -2.57 -11.87 -0.59
C ARG A 27 -1.91 -11.75 -1.95
N THR A 28 -2.20 -12.70 -2.81
CA THR A 28 -1.73 -12.73 -4.18
C THR A 28 -2.86 -12.41 -5.14
N TYR A 29 -2.52 -11.88 -6.30
CA TYR A 29 -3.46 -11.56 -7.38
C TYR A 29 -3.03 -12.25 -8.66
N LYS A 30 -3.96 -12.42 -9.59
CA LYS A 30 -3.64 -12.94 -10.94
C LYS A 30 -3.91 -11.85 -11.95
N ALA A 31 -2.86 -11.45 -12.69
CA ALA A 31 -2.93 -10.47 -13.77
C ALA A 31 -2.21 -10.98 -15.00
N ALA A 32 -2.84 -10.93 -16.16
CA ALA A 32 -2.28 -11.39 -17.43
C ALA A 32 -1.61 -12.79 -17.36
N GLY A 33 -2.21 -13.71 -16.58
CA GLY A 33 -1.72 -15.08 -16.37
C GLY A 33 -0.52 -15.22 -15.43
N GLU A 34 -0.03 -14.14 -14.83
CA GLU A 34 0.98 -14.14 -13.78
C GLU A 34 0.35 -14.05 -12.39
N THR A 35 1.04 -14.63 -11.41
CA THR A 35 0.68 -14.47 -10.00
C THR A 35 1.51 -13.33 -9.42
N LEU A 36 0.85 -12.23 -9.07
CA LEU A 36 1.46 -11.10 -8.39
C LEU A 36 1.60 -11.42 -6.92
N GLN A 37 2.82 -11.33 -6.40
CA GLN A 37 3.10 -11.34 -4.97
C GLN A 37 2.80 -9.96 -4.37
N PRO A 38 2.57 -9.85 -3.05
CA PRO A 38 2.45 -8.55 -2.42
C PRO A 38 3.60 -7.64 -2.83
N LEU A 39 3.30 -6.37 -3.12
CA LEU A 39 4.32 -5.40 -3.48
C LEU A 39 5.34 -5.30 -2.36
N THR A 40 6.60 -5.62 -2.65
CA THR A 40 7.69 -5.54 -1.68
C THR A 40 8.29 -4.15 -1.62
N VAL A 41 9.01 -3.85 -0.53
CA VAL A 41 9.76 -2.59 -0.39
C VAL A 41 10.75 -2.41 -1.54
N GLN A 42 11.47 -3.47 -1.93
CA GLN A 42 12.40 -3.43 -3.06
C GLN A 42 11.68 -3.12 -4.38
N ALA A 43 10.61 -3.84 -4.69
CA ALA A 43 9.85 -3.62 -5.92
C ALA A 43 9.27 -2.20 -5.99
N TRP A 44 8.84 -1.64 -4.85
CA TRP A 44 8.39 -0.26 -4.77
C TRP A 44 9.51 0.72 -5.09
N PHE A 45 10.71 0.56 -4.51
CA PHE A 45 11.86 1.42 -4.82
C PHE A 45 12.29 1.32 -6.28
N ASP A 46 12.28 0.11 -6.84
CA ASP A 46 12.58 -0.09 -8.26
C ASP A 46 11.56 0.64 -9.16
N LEU A 47 10.27 0.61 -8.81
CA LEU A 47 9.22 1.34 -9.53
C LEU A 47 9.36 2.86 -9.39
N LEU A 48 9.77 3.35 -8.22
CA LEU A 48 10.05 4.77 -7.99
C LEU A 48 11.26 5.22 -8.81
N ALA A 49 12.33 4.42 -8.83
CA ALA A 49 13.56 4.74 -9.56
C ALA A 49 13.33 4.90 -11.08
N VAL A 50 12.42 4.09 -11.65
CA VAL A 50 12.02 4.20 -13.06
C VAL A 50 10.86 5.19 -13.29
N LYS A 51 10.39 5.87 -12.24
CA LYS A 51 9.24 6.79 -12.28
C LYS A 51 8.01 6.13 -12.91
N SER A 52 7.69 4.93 -12.46
CA SER A 52 6.61 4.10 -13.04
C SER A 52 5.29 4.87 -13.10
N PRO A 53 4.66 5.01 -14.28
CA PRO A 53 3.36 5.67 -14.44
C PRO A 53 2.24 5.02 -13.62
N ILE A 54 2.36 3.74 -13.33
CA ILE A 54 1.38 3.00 -12.51
C ILE A 54 1.28 3.58 -11.09
N LEU A 55 2.41 3.93 -10.48
CA LEU A 55 2.41 4.57 -9.17
C LEU A 55 1.96 6.03 -9.22
N ALA A 56 2.20 6.70 -10.33
CA ALA A 56 1.79 8.09 -10.54
C ALA A 56 0.30 8.24 -10.89
N GLY A 57 -0.39 7.15 -11.24
CA GLY A 57 -1.79 7.17 -11.66
C GLY A 57 -2.05 7.89 -12.99
N ALA A 58 -1.03 8.07 -13.82
CA ALA A 58 -1.12 8.83 -15.07
C ALA A 58 -0.27 8.20 -16.18
N GLY A 59 -0.76 8.29 -17.42
CA GLY A 59 0.00 7.93 -18.62
C GLY A 59 0.33 6.45 -18.72
N LEU A 60 -0.63 5.56 -18.37
CA LEU A 60 -0.42 4.12 -18.43
C LEU A 60 -0.14 3.66 -19.86
N THR A 61 0.99 2.99 -20.04
CA THR A 61 1.35 2.31 -21.29
C THR A 61 1.41 0.79 -21.08
N VAL A 62 1.35 0.03 -22.17
CA VAL A 62 1.51 -1.43 -22.11
C VAL A 62 2.81 -1.81 -21.41
N GLU A 63 3.90 -1.11 -21.74
CA GLU A 63 5.22 -1.35 -21.18
C GLU A 63 5.25 -1.13 -19.67
N SER A 64 4.58 -0.08 -19.18
CA SER A 64 4.52 0.19 -17.73
C SER A 64 3.72 -0.89 -16.98
N ILE A 65 2.66 -1.42 -17.59
CA ILE A 65 1.89 -2.55 -17.03
C ILE A 65 2.73 -3.82 -17.01
N VAL A 66 3.45 -4.10 -18.11
CA VAL A 66 4.33 -5.27 -18.23
C VAL A 66 5.45 -5.21 -17.20
N ASP A 67 6.14 -4.06 -17.07
CA ASP A 67 7.21 -3.86 -16.08
C ASP A 67 6.70 -4.06 -14.65
N TYR A 68 5.52 -3.52 -14.33
CA TYR A 68 4.89 -3.70 -13.03
C TYR A 68 4.60 -5.18 -12.74
N ILE A 69 3.91 -5.88 -13.66
CA ILE A 69 3.58 -7.30 -13.52
C ILE A 69 4.87 -8.12 -13.36
N TRP A 70 5.90 -7.81 -14.12
CA TRP A 70 7.19 -8.47 -14.02
C TRP A 70 7.81 -8.34 -12.64
N ARG A 71 7.90 -7.11 -12.10
CA ARG A 71 8.52 -6.84 -10.80
C ARG A 71 7.76 -7.45 -9.63
N CYS A 72 6.43 -7.53 -9.75
CA CYS A 72 5.58 -8.12 -8.73
C CYS A 72 5.36 -9.64 -8.90
N SER A 73 5.87 -10.26 -9.98
CA SER A 73 5.65 -11.68 -10.22
C SER A 73 6.54 -12.56 -9.32
N ASN A 74 6.01 -13.72 -8.92
CA ASN A 74 6.76 -14.72 -8.14
C ASN A 74 7.87 -15.46 -8.90
N ARG A 75 8.02 -15.16 -10.18
CA ARG A 75 8.97 -15.82 -11.08
C ARG A 75 10.04 -14.86 -11.59
N HIS A 76 10.32 -13.82 -10.83
CA HIS A 76 11.42 -12.92 -11.14
C HIS A 76 12.72 -13.69 -11.23
N THR A 77 13.48 -13.52 -12.33
CA THR A 77 14.73 -14.22 -12.60
C THR A 77 15.81 -13.23 -13.03
N SER A 78 17.04 -13.50 -12.61
CA SER A 78 18.24 -12.79 -13.06
C SER A 78 18.79 -13.28 -14.40
N ASN A 79 18.30 -14.42 -14.90
CA ASN A 79 18.73 -14.95 -16.20
C ASN A 79 18.15 -14.11 -17.33
N LEU A 80 19.01 -13.43 -18.10
CA LEU A 80 18.61 -12.47 -19.14
C LEU A 80 17.73 -13.10 -20.23
N LEU A 81 18.05 -14.29 -20.72
CA LEU A 81 17.27 -14.94 -21.79
C LEU A 81 15.87 -15.32 -21.30
N LEU A 82 15.78 -15.84 -20.08
CA LEU A 82 14.49 -16.18 -19.48
C LEU A 82 13.69 -14.92 -19.18
N LYS A 83 14.35 -13.83 -18.80
CA LYS A 83 13.72 -12.54 -18.57
C LYS A 83 13.07 -11.99 -19.84
N GLU A 84 13.84 -11.92 -20.94
CA GLU A 84 13.35 -11.41 -22.22
C GLU A 84 12.16 -12.23 -22.74
N TRP A 85 12.28 -13.56 -22.70
CA TRP A 85 11.19 -14.44 -23.10
C TRP A 85 9.93 -14.22 -22.26
N ARG A 86 10.07 -14.05 -20.94
CA ARG A 86 8.94 -13.80 -20.05
C ARG A 86 8.33 -12.44 -20.26
N LEU A 87 9.12 -11.40 -20.42
CA LEU A 87 8.62 -10.06 -20.70
C LEU A 87 7.80 -10.07 -22.00
N TRP A 88 8.28 -10.73 -23.04
CA TRP A 88 7.53 -10.92 -24.28
C TRP A 88 6.21 -11.67 -24.04
N TRP A 89 6.24 -12.71 -23.24
CA TRP A 89 5.04 -13.49 -22.92
C TRP A 89 4.03 -12.69 -22.12
N ILE A 90 4.45 -11.93 -21.09
CA ILE A 90 3.58 -11.03 -20.31
C ILE A 90 3.01 -9.97 -21.25
N HIS A 91 3.83 -9.34 -22.10
CA HIS A 91 3.41 -8.33 -23.06
C HIS A 91 2.31 -8.86 -24.00
N SER A 92 2.50 -10.06 -24.55
CA SER A 92 1.47 -10.70 -25.40
C SER A 92 0.14 -10.91 -24.65
N ARG A 93 0.21 -11.26 -23.37
CA ARG A 93 -1.00 -11.48 -22.56
C ARG A 93 -1.67 -10.17 -22.13
N VAL A 94 -0.88 -9.16 -21.79
CA VAL A 94 -1.41 -7.81 -21.51
C VAL A 94 -2.15 -7.28 -22.73
N ASN A 95 -1.56 -7.36 -23.93
CA ASN A 95 -2.22 -6.95 -25.14
C ASN A 95 -3.56 -7.68 -25.35
N LYS A 96 -3.59 -9.00 -25.17
CA LYS A 96 -4.84 -9.77 -25.25
C LYS A 96 -5.91 -9.31 -24.25
N CYS A 97 -5.51 -8.92 -23.04
CA CYS A 97 -6.45 -8.34 -22.08
C CYS A 97 -6.96 -6.97 -22.54
N LEU A 98 -6.08 -6.16 -23.17
CA LEU A 98 -6.42 -4.82 -23.64
C LEU A 98 -7.21 -4.81 -24.96
N ASP A 99 -7.23 -5.90 -25.71
CA ASP A 99 -7.99 -6.04 -26.96
C ASP A 99 -9.51 -5.92 -26.76
N THR A 100 -10.00 -6.11 -25.54
CA THR A 100 -11.41 -5.98 -25.18
C THR A 100 -11.60 -5.02 -24.02
N GLU A 101 -12.67 -4.23 -24.04
CA GLU A 101 -12.99 -3.31 -22.95
C GLU A 101 -13.16 -4.03 -21.62
N ALA A 102 -13.84 -5.18 -21.60
CA ALA A 102 -14.02 -5.99 -20.40
C ALA A 102 -12.69 -6.53 -19.86
N GLY A 103 -11.80 -7.00 -20.71
CA GLY A 103 -10.48 -7.48 -20.32
C GLY A 103 -9.59 -6.38 -19.78
N ALA A 104 -9.64 -5.20 -20.41
CA ALA A 104 -8.92 -4.01 -19.92
C ALA A 104 -9.43 -3.58 -18.54
N ALA A 105 -10.75 -3.52 -18.35
CA ALA A 105 -11.36 -3.15 -17.07
C ALA A 105 -11.01 -4.16 -15.95
N ASP A 106 -11.04 -5.47 -16.25
CA ASP A 106 -10.67 -6.51 -15.28
C ASP A 106 -9.18 -6.41 -14.90
N LEU A 107 -8.29 -6.29 -15.89
CA LEU A 107 -6.85 -6.11 -15.64
C LEU A 107 -6.58 -4.90 -14.76
N MET A 108 -7.15 -3.74 -15.09
CA MET A 108 -6.98 -2.51 -14.30
C MET A 108 -7.57 -2.63 -12.90
N SER A 109 -8.72 -3.29 -12.75
CA SER A 109 -9.32 -3.57 -11.44
C SER A 109 -8.41 -4.42 -10.55
N VAL A 110 -7.76 -5.44 -11.13
CA VAL A 110 -6.80 -6.30 -10.41
C VAL A 110 -5.57 -5.50 -10.00
N LEU A 111 -4.98 -4.72 -10.90
CA LEU A 111 -3.80 -3.89 -10.60
C LEU A 111 -4.11 -2.84 -9.54
N ASN A 112 -5.24 -2.15 -9.65
CA ASN A 112 -5.66 -1.15 -8.67
C ASN A 112 -5.87 -1.77 -7.27
N ARG A 113 -6.46 -2.97 -7.20
CA ARG A 113 -6.59 -3.69 -5.92
C ARG A 113 -5.23 -4.10 -5.35
N HIS A 114 -4.33 -4.60 -6.19
CA HIS A 114 -3.00 -5.01 -5.75
C HIS A 114 -2.19 -3.81 -5.21
N ILE A 115 -2.27 -2.66 -5.89
CA ILE A 115 -1.64 -1.42 -5.44
C ILE A 115 -2.35 -0.90 -4.17
N GLY A 116 -3.69 -0.87 -4.19
CA GLY A 116 -4.49 -0.44 -3.06
C GLY A 116 -4.15 -1.21 -1.79
N ASP A 117 -4.03 -2.54 -1.88
CA ASP A 117 -3.63 -3.38 -0.73
C ASP A 117 -2.25 -3.01 -0.16
N ALA A 118 -1.32 -2.52 -1.00
CA ALA A 118 0.00 -2.11 -0.55
C ALA A 118 0.00 -0.76 0.19
N PHE A 119 -0.90 0.15 -0.22
CA PHE A 119 -0.99 1.53 0.26
C PHE A 119 -2.27 1.82 1.05
N ASP A 120 -3.13 0.81 1.28
CA ASP A 120 -4.35 0.97 2.07
C ASP A 120 -4.00 1.21 3.54
N GLU A 121 -3.82 2.46 3.82
CA GLU A 121 -3.46 2.94 5.13
C GLU A 121 -4.64 3.65 5.77
N TYR A 122 -4.85 3.39 7.06
CA TYR A 122 -5.73 4.24 7.84
C TYR A 122 -5.18 5.67 7.83
N PRO A 123 -6.02 6.69 7.55
CA PRO A 123 -5.57 8.06 7.58
C PRO A 123 -5.02 8.40 8.96
N GLU A 124 -3.87 9.04 8.98
CA GLU A 124 -3.20 9.46 10.20
C GLU A 124 -3.07 10.98 10.21
N GLN A 125 -3.42 11.61 11.34
CA GLN A 125 -3.08 12.99 11.58
C GLN A 125 -2.00 13.04 12.64
N VAL A 126 -0.87 13.60 12.28
CA VAL A 126 0.07 14.12 13.27
C VAL A 126 -0.51 15.46 13.73
N GLN A 127 -1.16 15.49 14.89
CA GLN A 127 -1.48 16.78 15.51
C GLN A 127 -0.15 17.46 15.85
N GLY A 128 0.12 18.55 15.15
CA GLY A 128 1.06 19.62 15.37
C GLY A 128 2.12 19.52 16.47
N GLY A 129 2.76 18.39 16.62
CA GLY A 129 4.03 18.32 17.31
C GLY A 129 5.03 19.03 16.41
N ASN A 130 5.72 20.04 16.91
CA ASN A 130 6.88 20.59 16.27
C ASN A 130 7.65 19.44 15.64
N ILE A 131 7.75 19.43 14.32
CA ILE A 131 8.74 18.65 13.63
C ILE A 131 10.05 19.27 14.12
N SER A 132 10.47 18.82 15.31
CA SER A 132 11.73 19.23 15.87
C SER A 132 12.74 18.90 14.80
N ASN A 133 13.53 19.87 14.41
CA ASN A 133 14.65 19.82 13.50
C ASN A 133 15.32 18.43 13.53
N ARG A 134 14.70 17.44 12.89
CA ARG A 134 15.43 16.25 12.50
C ARG A 134 16.45 16.78 11.51
N THR A 135 17.68 16.83 11.97
CA THR A 135 18.82 17.07 11.12
C THR A 135 18.69 16.05 10.01
N THR A 136 18.11 16.49 8.88
CA THR A 136 18.10 15.67 7.66
C THR A 136 19.55 15.41 7.37
N MET A 137 19.98 14.17 7.46
CA MET A 137 21.32 13.82 7.01
C MET A 137 21.38 14.20 5.53
N PRO A 138 22.26 15.15 5.15
CA PRO A 138 22.19 15.79 3.85
C PRO A 138 22.49 14.88 2.66
N HIS A 139 22.73 13.58 2.87
CA HIS A 139 23.21 12.64 1.86
C HIS A 139 22.48 11.29 1.81
N ALA A 140 21.43 11.06 2.61
CA ALA A 140 20.66 9.83 2.55
C ALA A 140 19.27 10.08 1.91
N SER A 141 18.83 9.19 1.03
CA SER A 141 17.49 9.25 0.45
C SER A 141 16.43 8.91 1.50
N GLY A 142 15.17 9.35 1.27
CA GLY A 142 14.05 9.01 2.14
C GLY A 142 13.84 7.49 2.26
N GLU A 143 14.13 6.76 1.18
CA GLU A 143 14.08 5.32 1.09
C GLU A 143 15.12 4.65 2.02
N ALA A 144 16.34 5.17 2.04
CA ALA A 144 17.39 4.68 2.93
C ALA A 144 17.00 4.87 4.40
N TYR A 145 16.42 6.02 4.76
CA TYR A 145 15.91 6.25 6.10
C TYR A 145 14.79 5.28 6.48
N PHE A 146 13.87 5.04 5.55
CA PHE A 146 12.76 4.12 5.78
C PHE A 146 13.25 2.70 6.11
N VAL A 147 14.23 2.22 5.34
CA VAL A 147 14.81 0.89 5.53
C VAL A 147 15.63 0.83 6.82
N ASP A 148 16.48 1.83 7.06
CA ASP A 148 17.35 1.90 8.25
C ASP A 148 16.54 1.98 9.54
N GLU A 149 15.49 2.81 9.59
CA GLU A 149 14.59 2.94 10.73
C GLU A 149 13.97 1.57 11.09
N LEU A 150 13.48 0.83 10.11
CA LEU A 150 12.88 -0.47 10.33
C LEU A 150 13.92 -1.53 10.70
N ALA A 151 15.06 -1.56 10.00
CA ALA A 151 16.14 -2.50 10.27
C ALA A 151 16.68 -2.35 11.69
N HIS A 152 17.00 -1.12 12.09
CA HIS A 152 17.50 -0.80 13.42
C HIS A 152 16.49 -1.15 14.50
N ARG A 153 15.25 -0.77 14.33
CA ARG A 153 14.20 -0.97 15.33
C ARG A 153 13.87 -2.44 15.58
N TYR A 154 13.84 -3.24 14.54
CA TYR A 154 13.49 -4.66 14.64
C TYR A 154 14.70 -5.59 14.70
N GLY A 155 15.92 -5.06 14.73
CA GLY A 155 17.15 -5.83 14.83
C GLY A 155 17.36 -6.77 13.63
N VAL A 156 16.97 -6.35 12.46
CA VAL A 156 17.09 -7.13 11.21
C VAL A 156 18.01 -6.45 10.22
N SER A 157 18.52 -7.20 9.24
CA SER A 157 19.32 -6.59 8.19
C SER A 157 18.47 -5.70 7.26
N PRO A 158 19.02 -4.62 6.68
CA PRO A 158 18.37 -3.83 5.65
C PRO A 158 17.86 -4.68 4.48
N ASP A 159 18.63 -5.67 4.04
CA ASP A 159 18.25 -6.58 2.95
C ASP A 159 16.98 -7.37 3.27
N LEU A 160 16.80 -7.77 4.54
CA LEU A 160 15.59 -8.45 4.94
C LEU A 160 14.37 -7.50 4.90
N VAL A 161 14.53 -6.24 5.27
CA VAL A 161 13.46 -5.23 5.17
C VAL A 161 13.01 -5.05 3.72
N LEU A 162 13.94 -5.04 2.77
CA LEU A 162 13.64 -4.91 1.34
C LEU A 162 12.74 -6.05 0.82
N THR A 163 12.80 -7.23 1.43
CA THR A 163 11.94 -8.38 1.07
C THR A 163 10.54 -8.32 1.69
N TRP A 164 10.30 -7.45 2.67
CA TRP A 164 8.99 -7.35 3.30
C TRP A 164 7.95 -6.81 2.31
N SER A 165 6.68 -7.24 2.46
CA SER A 165 5.61 -6.55 1.78
C SER A 165 5.55 -5.10 2.24
N LEU A 166 5.31 -4.19 1.32
CA LEU A 166 5.27 -2.75 1.58
C LEU A 166 4.23 -2.43 2.66
N ARG A 167 3.07 -3.07 2.61
CA ARG A 167 2.02 -2.93 3.63
C ARG A 167 2.53 -3.30 5.02
N LYS A 168 3.22 -4.44 5.17
CA LYS A 168 3.83 -4.82 6.45
C LYS A 168 4.82 -3.77 6.94
N ALA A 169 5.68 -3.29 6.06
CA ALA A 169 6.68 -2.29 6.38
C ALA A 169 6.04 -0.98 6.89
N PHE A 170 5.02 -0.47 6.20
CA PHE A 170 4.27 0.71 6.64
C PHE A 170 3.56 0.51 7.96
N GLN A 171 2.90 -0.63 8.17
CA GLN A 171 2.22 -0.89 9.43
C GLN A 171 3.19 -0.98 10.61
N LEU A 172 4.36 -1.60 10.41
CA LEU A 172 5.41 -1.65 11.42
C LEU A 172 5.98 -0.26 11.71
N GLN A 173 6.17 0.58 10.68
CA GLN A 173 6.58 1.97 10.85
C GLN A 173 5.54 2.77 11.66
N LYS A 174 4.25 2.58 11.38
CA LYS A 174 3.17 3.22 12.15
C LYS A 174 3.16 2.77 13.60
N ALA A 175 3.24 1.47 13.86
CA ALA A 175 3.34 0.95 15.21
C ALA A 175 4.55 1.55 15.94
N ALA A 176 5.67 1.69 15.24
CA ALA A 176 6.85 2.35 15.75
C ALA A 176 6.59 3.79 16.18
N ARG A 177 5.96 4.58 15.33
CA ARG A 177 5.63 5.99 15.61
C ARG A 177 4.66 6.13 16.76
N THR A 178 3.67 5.25 16.85
CA THR A 178 2.70 5.26 17.97
C THR A 178 3.38 5.04 19.33
N VAL A 179 4.40 4.18 19.39
CA VAL A 179 5.13 3.90 20.63
C VAL A 179 6.12 5.01 20.99
N THR A 180 6.75 5.63 19.99
CA THR A 180 7.78 6.66 20.23
C THR A 180 7.21 8.07 20.43
N ASN A 181 6.02 8.33 19.95
CA ASN A 181 5.38 9.63 20.10
C ASN A 181 4.00 9.49 20.77
N PRO A 182 3.89 9.82 22.08
CA PRO A 182 2.62 9.74 22.82
C PRO A 182 1.51 10.67 22.24
N GLU A 183 1.92 11.72 21.53
CA GLU A 183 0.98 12.65 20.88
C GLU A 183 0.47 12.15 19.54
N TYR A 184 1.06 11.06 19.03
CA TYR A 184 0.64 10.44 17.80
C TYR A 184 -0.69 9.74 17.98
N LYS A 185 -1.75 10.33 17.46
CA LYS A 185 -3.09 9.74 17.48
C LYS A 185 -3.41 9.25 16.07
N ALA A 186 -3.71 7.96 15.95
CA ALA A 186 -4.36 7.46 14.76
C ALA A 186 -5.69 8.20 14.56
N LEU A 187 -5.93 8.73 13.38
CA LEU A 187 -7.22 9.34 13.06
C LEU A 187 -8.32 8.28 13.10
N GLU A 188 -9.44 8.68 13.65
CA GLU A 188 -10.65 7.88 13.46
C GLU A 188 -10.98 7.84 11.95
N PRO A 189 -11.30 6.65 11.40
CA PRO A 189 -11.71 6.52 10.02
C PRO A 189 -12.85 7.50 9.67
N ARG A 190 -12.86 7.99 8.43
CA ARG A 190 -13.88 8.95 7.96
C ARG A 190 -15.31 8.48 8.21
N SER A 191 -15.55 7.17 8.12
CA SER A 191 -16.86 6.58 8.42
C SER A 191 -17.32 6.87 9.86
N LEU A 192 -16.44 6.70 10.85
CA LEU A 192 -16.76 7.03 12.24
C LEU A 192 -16.89 8.52 12.48
N LEU A 193 -16.07 9.35 11.84
CA LEU A 193 -16.16 10.80 11.92
C LEU A 193 -17.48 11.31 11.34
N ASN A 194 -17.95 10.74 10.24
CA ASN A 194 -19.26 11.08 9.67
C ASN A 194 -20.41 10.75 10.62
N ILE A 195 -20.40 9.54 11.21
CA ILE A 195 -21.43 9.14 12.19
C ILE A 195 -21.42 10.09 13.40
N LYS A 196 -20.24 10.47 13.91
CA LYS A 196 -20.12 11.46 14.99
C LYS A 196 -20.67 12.84 14.60
N SER A 197 -20.34 13.30 13.38
CA SER A 197 -20.82 14.61 12.91
C SER A 197 -22.34 14.66 12.76
N ASP A 198 -22.95 13.58 12.26
CA ASP A 198 -24.40 13.47 12.13
C ASP A 198 -25.09 13.42 13.50
N PHE A 199 -24.48 12.73 14.48
CA PHE A 199 -24.98 12.76 15.86
C PHE A 199 -24.97 14.17 16.47
N LEU A 200 -23.87 14.90 16.31
CA LEU A 200 -23.76 16.27 16.82
C LEU A 200 -24.75 17.22 16.14
N ARG A 201 -24.99 17.08 14.83
CA ARG A 201 -26.00 17.84 14.09
C ARG A 201 -27.39 17.57 14.61
N GLN A 202 -27.74 16.30 14.88
CA GLN A 202 -29.07 15.96 15.45
C GLN A 202 -29.25 16.50 16.86
N GLN A 203 -28.23 16.45 17.72
CA GLN A 203 -28.30 17.04 19.05
C GLN A 203 -28.50 18.56 19.02
N ASN A 204 -27.85 19.25 18.08
CA ASN A 204 -28.00 20.71 17.94
C ASN A 204 -29.32 21.13 17.29
N ALA A 205 -29.99 20.22 16.56
CA ALA A 205 -31.33 20.48 15.99
C ALA A 205 -32.48 20.30 17.00
N ILE A 206 -32.21 19.69 18.15
CA ILE A 206 -33.18 19.42 19.22
C ILE A 206 -33.17 20.55 20.32
N LYS A 207 -32.12 21.38 20.28
CA LYS A 207 -32.02 22.60 21.12
C LYS A 207 -32.61 23.82 20.44
#